data_4afd0e88035b0dd804fe6175b3b3ca01
#
_entry.id   4afd0e88035b0dd804fe6175b3b3ca01
#
_cell.length_a   1.000
_cell.length_b   1.000
_cell.length_c   1.000
_cell.angle_alpha   90.00
_cell.angle_beta   90.00
_cell.angle_gamma   90.00
#
_symmetry.space_group_name_H-M   'P 1'
#
loop_
_entity.id
_entity.type
_entity.pdbx_description
1 polymer ?
#
loop_
_entity_poly.entity_id
_entity_poly.type
_entity_poly.pdbx_seq_one_letter_code
_entity_poly.pdbx_strand_id
1 'polypeptide(L)'
;FGCSRVDPLAGDTRRQMTMDADRKMYRYKLMHRVQQPKDNDAPQRPIVDQLPCNDRVFQAISMSSETRYPFILNLDTGESQWSVNAVRDFDLPSQHPFNSLDMWLARVHPEDRDNVRAELDMVINGTWHFHYMQYRVMDATGKYVLCDCTGYRLDGTDTEPSMYVGTIINRS
;
A
#
# COMPACT_ATOMS: atom_id res chain seq x y z
N PHE A 1 4.91 22.06 -14.52
CA PHE A 1 4.24 23.05 -13.66
C PHE A 1 2.74 22.80 -13.72
N GLY A 2 2.17 22.20 -12.66
CA GLY A 2 0.72 22.00 -12.54
C GLY A 2 0.16 22.97 -11.52
N CYS A 3 -0.43 24.06 -11.94
CA CYS A 3 -1.25 24.92 -11.09
C CYS A 3 -2.66 24.34 -10.99
N SER A 4 -3.11 24.05 -9.77
CA SER A 4 -4.52 23.77 -9.49
C SER A 4 -5.20 25.09 -9.10
N ARG A 5 -6.32 25.42 -9.73
CA ARG A 5 -7.15 26.59 -9.35
C ARG A 5 -7.82 26.31 -7.99
N VAL A 6 -7.76 27.28 -7.13
CA VAL A 6 -8.36 27.25 -5.78
C VAL A 6 -9.76 27.85 -5.86
N ASP A 7 -10.75 27.13 -5.33
CA ASP A 7 -12.08 27.65 -5.08
C ASP A 7 -12.17 28.20 -3.65
N PRO A 8 -12.49 29.48 -3.41
CA PRO A 8 -12.30 30.13 -2.11
C PRO A 8 -13.38 29.83 -1.05
N LEU A 9 -14.29 28.90 -1.29
CA LEU A 9 -15.44 28.65 -0.40
C LEU A 9 -15.39 27.35 0.40
N ALA A 10 -14.32 26.57 0.34
CA ALA A 10 -14.15 25.36 1.17
C ALA A 10 -13.02 25.54 2.19
N GLY A 11 -13.35 25.80 3.43
CA GLY A 11 -12.41 25.80 4.56
C GLY A 11 -11.80 24.43 4.74
N ASP A 12 -10.51 24.34 4.60
CA ASP A 12 -9.58 23.20 4.80
C ASP A 12 -8.71 22.86 3.60
N THR A 13 -8.64 23.73 2.63
CA THR A 13 -8.11 23.48 1.28
C THR A 13 -6.56 23.45 1.24
N ARG A 14 -5.86 24.16 2.13
CA ARG A 14 -4.38 24.24 2.07
C ARG A 14 -3.68 22.93 2.42
N ARG A 15 -4.17 22.25 3.45
CA ARG A 15 -3.57 21.00 3.93
C ARG A 15 -3.83 19.86 2.92
N GLN A 16 -5.02 19.79 2.38
CA GLN A 16 -5.43 18.83 1.36
C GLN A 16 -4.70 19.05 0.04
N MET A 17 -4.50 20.31 -0.37
CA MET A 17 -3.74 20.66 -1.58
C MET A 17 -2.25 20.34 -1.48
N THR A 18 -1.64 20.55 -0.31
CA THR A 18 -0.23 20.19 -0.08
C THR A 18 -0.05 18.68 -0.13
N MET A 19 -0.96 17.93 0.47
CA MET A 19 -0.97 16.46 0.42
C MET A 19 -1.20 15.92 -0.99
N ASP A 20 -2.10 16.51 -1.78
CA ASP A 20 -2.35 16.13 -3.16
C ASP A 20 -1.17 16.47 -4.10
N ALA A 21 -0.50 17.59 -3.86
CA ALA A 21 0.70 17.96 -4.62
C ALA A 21 1.89 17.05 -4.29
N ASP A 22 2.12 16.74 -3.02
CA ASP A 22 3.15 15.80 -2.58
C ASP A 22 2.86 14.39 -3.08
N ARG A 23 1.59 13.97 -3.06
CA ARG A 23 1.11 12.70 -3.58
C ARG A 23 1.33 12.58 -5.09
N LYS A 24 1.00 13.61 -5.88
CA LYS A 24 1.24 13.66 -7.32
C LYS A 24 2.74 13.66 -7.65
N MET A 25 3.55 14.40 -6.87
CA MET A 25 5.00 14.46 -7.07
C MET A 25 5.69 13.15 -6.70
N TYR A 26 5.24 12.48 -5.65
CA TYR A 26 5.76 11.17 -5.25
C TYR A 26 5.41 10.10 -6.29
N ARG A 27 4.14 10.08 -6.78
CA ARG A 27 3.71 9.23 -7.89
C ARG A 27 4.56 9.46 -9.15
N TYR A 28 4.78 10.72 -9.53
CA TYR A 28 5.60 11.07 -10.68
C TYR A 28 7.04 10.57 -10.57
N LYS A 29 7.68 10.77 -9.42
CA LYS A 29 9.05 10.30 -9.17
C LYS A 29 9.18 8.78 -9.23
N LEU A 30 8.18 8.05 -8.74
CA LEU A 30 8.17 6.59 -8.76
C LEU A 30 7.92 6.05 -10.17
N MET A 31 6.95 6.58 -10.91
CA MET A 31 6.69 6.17 -12.29
C MET A 31 7.89 6.42 -13.19
N HIS A 32 8.59 7.55 -13.03
CA HIS A 32 9.80 7.83 -13.82
C HIS A 32 11.00 6.97 -13.40
N ARG A 33 11.09 6.48 -12.17
CA ARG A 33 12.12 5.50 -11.78
C ARG A 33 11.91 4.12 -12.40
N VAL A 34 10.66 3.72 -12.56
CA VAL A 34 10.32 2.42 -13.17
C VAL A 34 10.45 2.45 -14.69
N GLN A 35 10.30 3.64 -15.33
CA GLN A 35 10.33 3.78 -16.79
C GLN A 35 11.70 4.17 -17.37
N GLN A 36 12.76 4.33 -16.57
CA GLN A 36 14.08 4.56 -17.13
C GLN A 36 14.61 3.25 -17.76
N PRO A 37 14.82 3.17 -19.07
CA PRO A 37 15.49 2.02 -19.66
C PRO A 37 16.88 1.97 -19.05
N LYS A 38 17.22 0.86 -18.41
CA LYS A 38 18.59 0.58 -17.98
C LYS A 38 19.44 0.46 -19.24
N ASP A 39 20.47 1.29 -19.36
CA ASP A 39 21.54 1.11 -20.32
C ASP A 39 22.03 -0.34 -20.28
N ASN A 40 22.03 -0.99 -21.45
CA ASN A 40 22.26 -2.42 -21.66
C ASN A 40 23.73 -2.86 -21.51
N ASP A 41 24.61 -2.09 -20.85
CA ASP A 41 26.03 -2.40 -20.75
C ASP A 41 26.59 -2.64 -19.34
N ALA A 42 25.72 -2.82 -18.34
CA ALA A 42 26.18 -3.34 -17.05
C ALA A 42 26.14 -4.87 -17.06
N PRO A 43 27.16 -5.58 -16.54
CA PRO A 43 27.15 -7.04 -16.48
C PRO A 43 25.91 -7.49 -15.72
N GLN A 44 25.06 -8.26 -16.39
CA GLN A 44 23.88 -8.86 -15.82
C GLN A 44 24.25 -9.59 -14.53
N ARG A 45 23.73 -9.12 -13.40
CA ARG A 45 23.83 -9.83 -12.12
C ARG A 45 22.72 -10.88 -12.09
N PRO A 46 23.01 -12.16 -12.22
CA PRO A 46 22.02 -13.23 -12.26
C PRO A 46 21.44 -13.59 -10.87
N ILE A 47 21.51 -12.70 -9.89
CA ILE A 47 21.27 -13.06 -8.47
C ILE A 47 19.85 -12.66 -8.01
N VAL A 48 19.10 -11.85 -8.75
CA VAL A 48 17.81 -11.33 -8.26
C VAL A 48 16.65 -12.29 -8.54
N ASP A 49 16.76 -13.16 -9.54
CA ASP A 49 15.70 -14.10 -9.93
C ASP A 49 15.60 -15.36 -9.03
N GLN A 50 16.42 -15.47 -7.99
CA GLN A 50 16.52 -16.69 -7.16
C GLN A 50 16.33 -16.46 -5.66
N LEU A 51 15.94 -15.26 -5.21
CA LEU A 51 15.52 -15.09 -3.82
C LEU A 51 14.02 -15.39 -3.72
N PRO A 52 13.62 -16.60 -3.33
CA PRO A 52 12.22 -16.84 -3.03
C PRO A 52 11.85 -15.90 -1.88
N CYS A 53 10.93 -14.98 -2.11
CA CYS A 53 10.26 -14.27 -1.04
C CYS A 53 9.37 -15.28 -0.33
N ASN A 54 10.00 -16.13 0.50
CA ASN A 54 9.31 -17.10 1.31
C ASN A 54 8.86 -16.47 2.62
N ASP A 55 8.01 -17.14 3.36
CA ASP A 55 7.47 -16.70 4.63
C ASP A 55 8.55 -16.22 5.61
N ARG A 56 9.72 -16.84 5.61
CA ARG A 56 10.84 -16.47 6.49
C ARG A 56 11.42 -15.09 6.16
N VAL A 57 11.57 -14.79 4.86
CA VAL A 57 12.05 -13.47 4.40
C VAL A 57 11.02 -12.40 4.71
N PHE A 58 9.74 -12.68 4.43
CA PHE A 58 8.65 -11.77 4.77
C PHE A 58 8.59 -11.50 6.29
N GLN A 59 8.70 -12.51 7.11
CA GLN A 59 8.73 -12.38 8.57
C GLN A 59 9.95 -11.58 9.05
N ALA A 60 11.13 -11.82 8.49
CA ALA A 60 12.33 -11.05 8.85
C ALA A 60 12.18 -9.56 8.52
N ILE A 61 11.60 -9.23 7.36
CA ILE A 61 11.29 -7.85 6.98
C ILE A 61 10.25 -7.25 7.94
N SER A 62 9.22 -8.02 8.27
CA SER A 62 8.14 -7.61 9.19
C SER A 62 8.65 -7.27 10.58
N MET A 63 9.61 -8.04 11.07
CA MET A 63 10.20 -7.85 12.40
C MET A 63 11.23 -6.73 12.46
N SER A 64 11.63 -6.17 11.33
CA SER A 64 12.63 -5.10 11.25
C SER A 64 12.12 -3.73 11.74
N SER A 65 10.82 -3.59 11.98
CA SER A 65 10.21 -2.34 12.45
C SER A 65 8.94 -2.62 13.26
N GLU A 66 8.77 -1.90 14.36
CA GLU A 66 7.56 -2.01 15.20
C GLU A 66 6.38 -1.22 14.67
N THR A 67 6.61 -0.21 13.83
CA THR A 67 5.57 0.69 13.32
C THR A 67 5.27 0.51 11.84
N ARG A 68 5.89 -0.48 11.20
CA ARG A 68 5.70 -0.81 9.79
C ARG A 68 5.11 -2.20 9.65
N TYR A 69 4.05 -2.30 8.91
CA TYR A 69 3.23 -3.50 8.75
C TYR A 69 3.16 -3.89 7.28
N PRO A 70 4.14 -4.67 6.78
CA PRO A 70 4.09 -5.17 5.42
C PRO A 70 2.94 -6.15 5.23
N PHE A 71 2.38 -6.13 4.02
CA PHE A 71 1.35 -7.07 3.58
C PHE A 71 1.53 -7.45 2.11
N ILE A 72 1.00 -8.60 1.75
CA ILE A 72 0.90 -9.11 0.39
C ILE A 72 -0.54 -9.57 0.18
N LEU A 73 -1.14 -9.20 -0.94
CA LEU A 73 -2.46 -9.65 -1.36
C LEU A 73 -2.38 -10.22 -2.77
N ASN A 74 -2.81 -11.46 -2.94
CA ASN A 74 -3.03 -12.08 -4.24
C ASN A 74 -4.38 -11.57 -4.79
N LEU A 75 -4.33 -10.83 -5.90
CA LEU A 75 -5.52 -10.19 -6.46
C LEU A 75 -6.43 -11.17 -7.20
N ASP A 76 -5.90 -12.32 -7.61
CA ASP A 76 -6.66 -13.34 -8.36
C ASP A 76 -7.42 -14.27 -7.40
N THR A 77 -6.84 -14.60 -6.22
CA THR A 77 -7.44 -15.51 -5.25
C THR A 77 -8.06 -14.81 -4.05
N GLY A 78 -7.64 -13.58 -3.76
CA GLY A 78 -8.02 -12.84 -2.54
C GLY A 78 -7.26 -13.31 -1.29
N GLU A 79 -6.32 -14.24 -1.42
CA GLU A 79 -5.46 -14.66 -0.32
C GLU A 79 -4.48 -13.55 0.05
N SER A 80 -4.15 -13.43 1.33
CA SER A 80 -3.21 -12.42 1.79
C SER A 80 -2.26 -12.94 2.85
N GLN A 81 -1.17 -12.21 3.00
CA GLN A 81 -0.21 -12.40 4.08
C GLN A 81 0.04 -11.06 4.77
N TRP A 82 -0.16 -11.03 6.08
CA TRP A 82 0.08 -9.89 6.95
C TRP A 82 1.21 -10.16 7.90
N SER A 83 1.93 -9.12 8.28
CA SER A 83 2.98 -9.22 9.28
C SER A 83 2.42 -9.58 10.66
N VAL A 84 3.21 -10.27 11.48
CA VAL A 84 2.83 -10.68 12.85
C VAL A 84 2.46 -9.46 13.71
N ASN A 85 3.22 -8.38 13.60
CA ASN A 85 2.94 -7.14 14.32
C ASN A 85 1.62 -6.49 13.85
N ALA A 86 1.24 -6.59 12.56
CA ALA A 86 -0.07 -6.13 12.11
C ALA A 86 -1.21 -6.90 12.77
N VAL A 87 -1.07 -8.24 12.86
CA VAL A 87 -2.06 -9.09 13.53
C VAL A 87 -2.25 -8.66 14.97
N ARG A 88 -1.16 -8.43 15.70
CA ARG A 88 -1.20 -8.01 17.09
C ARG A 88 -1.79 -6.60 17.28
N ASP A 89 -1.28 -5.64 16.51
CA ASP A 89 -1.52 -4.22 16.77
C ASP A 89 -2.85 -3.72 16.18
N PHE A 90 -3.39 -4.42 15.17
CA PHE A 90 -4.70 -4.15 14.60
C PHE A 90 -5.71 -5.27 14.86
N ASP A 91 -5.40 -6.23 15.75
CA ASP A 91 -6.29 -7.33 16.11
C ASP A 91 -6.86 -8.06 14.88
N LEU A 92 -6.00 -8.39 13.91
CA LEU A 92 -6.42 -9.15 12.75
C LEU A 92 -6.64 -10.63 13.13
N PRO A 93 -7.56 -11.34 12.46
CA PRO A 93 -7.91 -12.71 12.84
C PRO A 93 -6.76 -13.71 12.65
N SER A 94 -5.87 -13.44 11.70
CA SER A 94 -4.69 -14.27 11.40
C SER A 94 -3.72 -13.52 10.48
N GLN A 95 -2.55 -14.11 10.21
CA GLN A 95 -1.63 -13.61 9.19
C GLN A 95 -2.14 -13.86 7.76
N HIS A 96 -3.04 -14.83 7.57
CA HIS A 96 -3.62 -15.23 6.28
C HIS A 96 -5.15 -15.19 6.36
N PRO A 97 -5.76 -13.99 6.51
CA PRO A 97 -7.20 -13.89 6.57
C PRO A 97 -7.84 -14.06 5.20
N PHE A 98 -9.02 -14.66 5.17
CA PHE A 98 -9.91 -14.60 4.01
C PHE A 98 -10.56 -13.22 3.92
N ASN A 99 -10.91 -12.78 2.71
CA ASN A 99 -11.53 -11.49 2.44
C ASN A 99 -10.75 -10.33 3.07
N SER A 100 -9.45 -10.37 2.89
CA SER A 100 -8.49 -9.46 3.52
C SER A 100 -8.84 -7.98 3.30
N LEU A 101 -9.34 -7.63 2.13
CA LEU A 101 -9.73 -6.26 1.80
C LEU A 101 -10.91 -5.79 2.65
N ASP A 102 -11.99 -6.57 2.71
CA ASP A 102 -13.17 -6.22 3.51
C ASP A 102 -12.86 -6.23 5.01
N MET A 103 -12.04 -7.17 5.46
CA MET A 103 -11.53 -7.22 6.83
C MET A 103 -10.78 -5.92 7.19
N TRP A 104 -9.89 -5.47 6.32
CA TRP A 104 -9.14 -4.24 6.54
C TRP A 104 -10.05 -3.01 6.49
N LEU A 105 -10.92 -2.90 5.48
CA LEU A 105 -11.88 -1.80 5.34
C LEU A 105 -12.84 -1.69 6.53
N ALA A 106 -13.17 -2.81 7.18
CA ALA A 106 -14.00 -2.78 8.39
C ALA A 106 -13.32 -2.06 9.56
N ARG A 107 -11.97 -2.01 9.59
CA ARG A 107 -11.18 -1.28 10.60
C ARG A 107 -10.90 0.17 10.22
N VAL A 108 -11.05 0.55 8.97
CA VAL A 108 -10.92 1.94 8.52
C VAL A 108 -12.04 2.78 9.13
N HIS A 109 -11.71 4.00 9.58
CA HIS A 109 -12.70 4.94 10.12
C HIS A 109 -13.84 5.15 9.13
N PRO A 110 -15.11 5.16 9.59
CA PRO A 110 -16.27 5.26 8.69
C PRO A 110 -16.21 6.41 7.67
N GLU A 111 -15.74 7.58 8.08
CA GLU A 111 -15.59 8.74 7.18
C GLU A 111 -14.51 8.58 6.12
N ASP A 112 -13.51 7.72 6.35
CA ASP A 112 -12.39 7.51 5.42
C ASP A 112 -12.65 6.31 4.49
N ARG A 113 -13.60 5.43 4.86
CA ARG A 113 -13.81 4.11 4.26
C ARG A 113 -14.13 4.14 2.77
N ASP A 114 -15.03 5.02 2.36
CA ASP A 114 -15.46 5.10 0.96
C ASP A 114 -14.32 5.59 0.05
N ASN A 115 -13.53 6.55 0.53
CA ASN A 115 -12.35 7.04 -0.19
C ASN A 115 -11.26 5.97 -0.29
N VAL A 116 -11.01 5.23 0.80
CA VAL A 116 -10.04 4.13 0.82
C VAL A 116 -10.48 3.03 -0.14
N ARG A 117 -11.77 2.64 -0.11
CA ARG A 117 -12.32 1.63 -1.04
C ARG A 117 -12.14 2.06 -2.49
N ALA A 118 -12.56 3.27 -2.82
CA ALA A 118 -12.46 3.78 -4.20
C ALA A 118 -11.01 3.78 -4.73
N GLU A 119 -10.03 4.15 -3.90
CA GLU A 119 -8.63 4.11 -4.30
C GLU A 119 -8.07 2.69 -4.45
N LEU A 120 -8.44 1.78 -3.54
CA LEU A 120 -8.04 0.38 -3.64
C LEU A 120 -8.66 -0.29 -4.87
N ASP A 121 -9.92 0.02 -5.20
CA ASP A 121 -10.57 -0.48 -6.42
C ASP A 121 -9.80 -0.06 -7.69
N MET A 122 -9.23 1.15 -7.73
CA MET A 122 -8.41 1.60 -8.86
C MET A 122 -7.10 0.81 -9.00
N VAL A 123 -6.54 0.33 -7.88
CA VAL A 123 -5.37 -0.56 -7.90
C VAL A 123 -5.76 -1.99 -8.28
N ILE A 124 -6.83 -2.51 -7.70
CA ILE A 124 -7.30 -3.88 -7.92
C ILE A 124 -7.69 -4.09 -9.39
N ASN A 125 -8.35 -3.13 -10.01
CA ASN A 125 -8.75 -3.21 -11.42
C ASN A 125 -7.61 -2.85 -12.41
N GLY A 126 -6.40 -2.54 -11.91
CA GLY A 126 -5.24 -2.25 -12.74
C GLY A 126 -5.19 -0.82 -13.33
N THR A 127 -6.10 0.06 -12.94
CA THR A 127 -6.05 1.47 -13.37
C THR A 127 -4.84 2.19 -12.78
N TRP A 128 -4.48 1.83 -11.55
CA TRP A 128 -3.28 2.34 -10.87
C TRP A 128 -2.36 1.21 -10.43
N HIS A 129 -1.07 1.37 -10.67
CA HIS A 129 -0.04 0.43 -10.20
C HIS A 129 0.59 0.83 -8.86
N PHE A 130 0.30 2.03 -8.40
CA PHE A 130 0.82 2.57 -7.14
C PHE A 130 -0.30 3.21 -6.33
N HIS A 131 -0.31 2.92 -5.02
CA HIS A 131 -1.21 3.51 -4.05
C HIS A 131 -0.42 4.18 -2.94
N TYR A 132 -0.83 5.37 -2.56
CA TYR A 132 -0.41 6.05 -1.34
C TYR A 132 -1.60 6.81 -0.78
N MET A 133 -1.97 6.52 0.45
CA MET A 133 -3.06 7.20 1.14
C MET A 133 -2.81 7.26 2.64
N GLN A 134 -3.23 8.34 3.27
CA GLN A 134 -3.28 8.46 4.72
C GLN A 134 -4.73 8.39 5.17
N TYR A 135 -5.01 7.54 6.16
CA TYR A 135 -6.35 7.34 6.72
C TYR A 135 -6.28 6.78 8.14
N ARG A 136 -7.40 6.85 8.85
CA ARG A 136 -7.54 6.38 10.22
C ARG A 136 -7.93 4.91 10.25
N VAL A 137 -7.24 4.12 11.08
CA VAL A 137 -7.49 2.68 11.27
C VAL A 137 -7.66 2.41 12.76
N MET A 138 -8.62 1.57 13.11
CA MET A 138 -8.84 1.13 14.49
C MET A 138 -7.76 0.11 14.87
N ASP A 139 -7.03 0.41 15.94
CA ASP A 139 -6.03 -0.49 16.53
C ASP A 139 -6.67 -1.56 17.43
N ALA A 140 -5.85 -2.45 17.98
CA ALA A 140 -6.29 -3.51 18.88
C ALA A 140 -6.88 -2.99 20.22
N THR A 141 -6.67 -1.72 20.58
CA THR A 141 -7.24 -1.08 21.76
C THR A 141 -8.61 -0.43 21.51
N GLY A 142 -9.07 -0.44 20.26
CA GLY A 142 -10.30 0.20 19.83
C GLY A 142 -10.16 1.71 19.52
N LYS A 143 -8.94 2.24 19.47
CA LYS A 143 -8.66 3.63 19.11
C LYS A 143 -8.35 3.76 17.63
N TYR A 144 -8.76 4.89 17.04
CA TYR A 144 -8.36 5.24 15.69
C TYR A 144 -6.97 5.88 15.69
N VAL A 145 -6.03 5.25 14.98
CA VAL A 145 -4.67 5.73 14.76
C VAL A 145 -4.52 6.16 13.30
N LEU A 146 -3.69 7.18 13.07
CA LEU A 146 -3.41 7.65 11.73
C LEU A 146 -2.34 6.76 11.07
N CYS A 147 -2.68 6.22 9.90
CA CYS A 147 -1.80 5.33 9.15
C CYS A 147 -1.53 5.86 7.74
N ASP A 148 -0.29 5.69 7.29
CA ASP A 148 0.05 5.82 5.87
C ASP A 148 0.03 4.43 5.24
N CYS A 149 -0.70 4.27 4.16
CA CYS A 149 -0.66 3.06 3.33
C CYS A 149 0.08 3.35 2.03
N THR A 150 1.06 2.52 1.73
CA THR A 150 1.80 2.57 0.47
C THR A 150 1.84 1.18 -0.13
N GLY A 151 1.52 1.04 -1.40
CA GLY A 151 1.54 -0.26 -2.05
C GLY A 151 1.70 -0.18 -3.57
N TYR A 152 2.11 -1.32 -4.11
CA TYR A 152 2.31 -1.54 -5.54
C TYR A 152 1.49 -2.72 -6.02
N ARG A 153 0.87 -2.56 -7.18
CA ARG A 153 0.35 -3.65 -7.98
C ARG A 153 1.49 -4.22 -8.83
N LEU A 154 1.66 -5.52 -8.75
CA LEU A 154 2.46 -6.33 -9.66
C LEU A 154 1.48 -7.06 -10.56
N ASP A 155 1.53 -6.78 -11.86
CA ASP A 155 0.65 -7.48 -12.81
C ASP A 155 1.10 -8.93 -12.96
N GLY A 156 0.13 -9.81 -13.06
CA GLY A 156 0.37 -11.22 -13.28
C GLY A 156 0.91 -11.51 -14.69
N THR A 157 1.38 -12.74 -14.84
CA THR A 157 1.78 -13.33 -16.12
C THR A 157 0.98 -14.60 -16.34
N ASP A 158 1.24 -15.36 -17.41
CA ASP A 158 0.61 -16.69 -17.63
C ASP A 158 0.93 -17.68 -16.50
N THR A 159 1.96 -17.45 -15.71
CA THR A 159 2.45 -18.35 -14.66
C THR A 159 2.46 -17.75 -13.26
N GLU A 160 2.29 -16.44 -13.13
CA GLU A 160 2.35 -15.72 -11.86
C GLU A 160 1.07 -14.91 -11.65
N PRO A 161 0.48 -14.90 -10.44
CA PRO A 161 -0.72 -14.13 -10.14
C PRO A 161 -0.44 -12.62 -10.08
N SER A 162 -1.48 -11.83 -10.28
CA SER A 162 -1.44 -10.41 -9.96
C SER A 162 -1.38 -10.22 -8.44
N MET A 163 -0.49 -9.37 -7.98
CA MET A 163 -0.26 -9.15 -6.56
C MET A 163 -0.41 -7.65 -6.20
N TYR A 164 -0.88 -7.38 -5.00
CA TYR A 164 -0.76 -6.06 -4.39
C TYR A 164 0.11 -6.17 -3.12
N VAL A 165 1.24 -5.49 -3.15
CA VAL A 165 2.25 -5.58 -2.09
C VAL A 165 2.47 -4.21 -1.49
N GLY A 166 2.45 -4.10 -0.17
CA GLY A 166 2.55 -2.80 0.46
C GLY A 166 2.99 -2.82 1.91
N THR A 167 2.95 -1.63 2.48
CA THR A 167 3.26 -1.38 3.87
C THR A 167 2.29 -0.35 4.46
N ILE A 168 1.75 -0.66 5.62
CA ILE A 168 1.06 0.30 6.48
C ILE A 168 2.11 0.86 7.46
N ILE A 169 2.06 2.15 7.74
CA ILE A 169 2.93 2.81 8.73
C ILE A 169 2.01 3.52 9.74
N ASN A 170 2.09 3.13 11.00
CA ASN A 170 1.43 3.85 12.08
C ASN A 170 2.19 5.15 12.38
N ARG A 171 1.48 6.28 12.39
CA ARG A 171 2.01 7.63 12.62
C ARG A 171 1.66 8.21 13.99
N SER A 172 0.99 7.44 14.82
CA SER A 172 0.56 7.87 16.16
C SER A 172 1.65 7.73 17.19
#